data_06f58eedb6e178d15b1dd7f7f2b428f1
#
_entry.id   06f58eedb6e178d15b1dd7f7f2b428f1
#
_cell.length_a   1.000
_cell.length_b   1.000
_cell.length_c   1.000
_cell.angle_alpha   90.00
_cell.angle_beta   90.00
_cell.angle_gamma   90.00
#
_symmetry.space_group_name_H-M   'P 1'
#
loop_
_entity.id
_entity.type
_entity.pdbx_description
1 polymer ?
#
loop_
_entity_poly.entity_id
_entity_poly.type
_entity_poly.pdbx_seq_one_letter_code
_entity_poly.pdbx_strand_id
1 'polypeptide(L)'
;MSIHKYKTKKGILYYVSFYIGLDAYGKKKRHLKRGFKTKKEAKLYEARLEAGVVAPTVNTDKPNPKVTYKELYQEWFKAYVGTVEETTSSQTKNIYRIHILPIFGGKFIDQISPLDCQNFITQKSQTFKNIKQIKSYTSKIFDFAINMNYIDRNPMKNVIMLKIKKTRSDNFWSLEELHHFLDIVK
;
A
#
# COMPACT_ATOMS: atom_id res chain seq x y z
N MET A 1 14.54 -14.71 -26.47
CA MET A 1 13.89 -13.40 -26.60
C MET A 1 13.53 -13.14 -28.05
N SER A 2 12.52 -12.31 -28.37
CA SER A 2 12.14 -12.03 -29.74
C SER A 2 11.61 -10.60 -29.88
N ILE A 3 12.04 -9.94 -30.97
CA ILE A 3 11.60 -8.58 -31.31
C ILE A 3 10.61 -8.66 -32.43
N HIS A 4 9.44 -8.05 -32.25
CA HIS A 4 8.37 -8.01 -33.22
C HIS A 4 7.98 -6.57 -33.55
N LYS A 5 7.47 -6.38 -34.78
CA LYS A 5 6.91 -5.08 -35.24
C LYS A 5 5.39 -5.11 -35.19
N TYR A 6 4.76 -3.96 -34.89
CA TYR A 6 3.32 -3.80 -34.96
C TYR A 6 2.96 -2.42 -35.50
N LYS A 7 1.84 -2.34 -36.19
CA LYS A 7 1.31 -1.08 -36.78
C LYS A 7 0.40 -0.39 -35.78
N THR A 8 0.57 0.93 -35.65
CA THR A 8 -0.35 1.82 -34.91
C THR A 8 -0.85 2.92 -35.87
N LYS A 9 -1.88 3.67 -35.44
CA LYS A 9 -2.37 4.83 -36.21
C LYS A 9 -1.31 5.90 -36.45
N LYS A 10 -0.23 5.90 -35.65
CA LYS A 10 0.90 6.87 -35.71
C LYS A 10 2.17 6.31 -36.38
N GLY A 11 2.16 5.07 -36.88
CA GLY A 11 3.31 4.46 -37.55
C GLY A 11 3.63 3.04 -37.05
N ILE A 12 4.80 2.54 -37.44
CA ILE A 12 5.31 1.22 -37.06
C ILE A 12 6.11 1.36 -35.79
N LEU A 13 5.79 0.52 -34.80
CA LEU A 13 6.52 0.40 -33.54
C LEU A 13 6.99 -1.05 -33.33
N TYR A 14 7.94 -1.22 -32.40
CA TYR A 14 8.52 -2.51 -32.06
C TYR A 14 8.21 -2.89 -30.61
N TYR A 15 8.16 -4.19 -30.31
CA TYR A 15 8.09 -4.70 -28.95
C TYR A 15 9.04 -5.88 -28.77
N VAL A 16 9.50 -6.05 -27.53
CA VAL A 16 10.36 -7.15 -27.09
C VAL A 16 9.51 -8.12 -26.26
N SER A 17 9.58 -9.39 -26.61
CA SER A 17 8.94 -10.48 -25.84
C SER A 17 10.00 -11.36 -25.21
N PHE A 18 9.96 -11.55 -23.89
CA PHE A 18 10.88 -12.43 -23.20
C PHE A 18 10.16 -13.31 -22.17
N TYR A 19 10.72 -14.48 -21.95
CA TYR A 19 10.20 -15.47 -21.01
C TYR A 19 10.67 -15.16 -19.59
N ILE A 20 9.75 -15.15 -18.62
CA ILE A 20 10.07 -14.83 -17.21
C ILE A 20 10.05 -16.10 -16.34
N GLY A 21 9.34 -17.15 -16.75
CA GLY A 21 9.15 -18.37 -15.97
C GLY A 21 7.79 -19.00 -16.18
N LEU A 22 7.41 -19.88 -15.27
CA LEU A 22 6.08 -20.48 -15.22
C LEU A 22 5.21 -19.73 -14.22
N ASP A 23 3.90 -19.67 -14.47
CA ASP A 23 2.93 -19.21 -13.47
C ASP A 23 2.61 -20.33 -12.46
N ALA A 24 1.77 -20.04 -11.47
CA ALA A 24 1.34 -21.01 -10.45
C ALA A 24 0.61 -22.24 -11.04
N TYR A 25 0.21 -22.19 -12.31
CA TYR A 25 -0.51 -23.25 -13.03
C TYR A 25 0.39 -23.96 -14.08
N GLY A 26 1.71 -23.71 -14.08
CA GLY A 26 2.65 -24.30 -15.00
C GLY A 26 2.61 -23.73 -16.44
N LYS A 27 1.89 -22.62 -16.68
CA LYS A 27 1.89 -21.96 -18.00
C LYS A 27 3.07 -21.02 -18.15
N LYS A 28 3.66 -20.99 -19.36
CA LYS A 28 4.79 -20.10 -19.70
C LYS A 28 4.40 -18.63 -19.60
N LYS A 29 4.95 -17.91 -18.62
CA LYS A 29 4.75 -16.48 -18.44
C LYS A 29 5.74 -15.70 -19.30
N ARG A 30 5.22 -14.86 -20.21
CA ARG A 30 6.02 -13.97 -21.07
C ARG A 30 5.75 -12.53 -20.71
N HIS A 31 6.79 -11.72 -20.72
CA HIS A 31 6.69 -10.28 -20.58
C HIS A 31 6.85 -9.61 -21.95
N LEU A 32 6.06 -8.54 -22.17
CA LEU A 32 6.02 -7.78 -23.41
C LEU A 32 6.30 -6.31 -23.09
N LYS A 33 7.42 -5.76 -23.60
CA LYS A 33 7.68 -4.33 -23.56
C LYS A 33 7.45 -3.74 -24.94
N ARG A 34 6.47 -2.85 -25.06
CA ARG A 34 6.05 -2.18 -26.30
C ARG A 34 6.54 -0.74 -26.36
N GLY A 35 6.44 -0.11 -27.53
CA GLY A 35 6.61 1.34 -27.68
C GLY A 35 7.99 1.76 -28.18
N PHE A 36 8.84 0.85 -28.62
CA PHE A 36 10.11 1.23 -29.24
C PHE A 36 9.90 1.78 -30.64
N LYS A 37 10.48 2.96 -30.93
CA LYS A 37 10.36 3.63 -32.23
C LYS A 37 11.23 2.95 -33.28
N THR A 38 12.34 2.35 -32.87
CA THR A 38 13.31 1.72 -33.76
C THR A 38 13.65 0.30 -33.33
N LYS A 39 14.04 -0.56 -34.29
CA LYS A 39 14.54 -1.92 -34.00
C LYS A 39 15.84 -1.90 -33.19
N LYS A 40 16.68 -0.85 -33.38
CA LYS A 40 17.93 -0.66 -32.62
C LYS A 40 17.66 -0.44 -31.12
N GLU A 41 16.68 0.37 -30.81
CA GLU A 41 16.25 0.67 -29.43
C GLU A 41 15.71 -0.58 -28.74
N ALA A 42 14.91 -1.38 -29.45
CA ALA A 42 14.43 -2.68 -28.97
C ALA A 42 15.56 -3.66 -28.70
N LYS A 43 16.55 -3.76 -29.58
CA LYS A 43 17.75 -4.61 -29.41
C LYS A 43 18.61 -4.15 -28.21
N LEU A 44 18.80 -2.85 -28.04
CA LEU A 44 19.56 -2.30 -26.90
C LEU A 44 18.88 -2.63 -25.58
N TYR A 45 17.54 -2.57 -25.54
CA TYR A 45 16.76 -2.95 -24.36
C TYR A 45 16.87 -4.45 -24.08
N GLU A 46 16.80 -5.30 -25.11
CA GLU A 46 17.02 -6.75 -25.00
C GLU A 46 18.40 -7.07 -24.41
N ALA A 47 19.45 -6.48 -24.93
CA ALA A 47 20.83 -6.65 -24.44
C ALA A 47 21.00 -6.21 -22.97
N ARG A 48 20.36 -5.12 -22.56
CA ARG A 48 20.38 -4.63 -21.16
C ARG A 48 19.65 -5.56 -20.22
N LEU A 49 18.58 -6.22 -20.67
CA LEU A 49 17.87 -7.25 -19.90
C LEU A 49 18.75 -8.50 -19.72
N GLU A 50 19.42 -8.94 -20.78
CA GLU A 50 20.33 -10.10 -20.74
C GLU A 50 21.54 -9.83 -19.84
N ALA A 51 22.07 -8.61 -19.86
CA ALA A 51 23.17 -8.18 -18.98
C ALA A 51 22.74 -7.94 -17.51
N GLY A 52 21.46 -8.13 -17.17
CA GLY A 52 20.95 -7.89 -15.81
C GLY A 52 20.92 -6.41 -15.36
N VAL A 53 21.23 -5.48 -16.28
CA VAL A 53 21.29 -4.04 -16.00
C VAL A 53 19.88 -3.43 -15.82
N VAL A 54 18.88 -4.06 -16.44
CA VAL A 54 17.47 -3.65 -16.32
C VAL A 54 16.70 -4.85 -15.79
N ALA A 55 16.17 -4.72 -14.58
CA ALA A 55 15.19 -5.69 -14.09
C ALA A 55 13.98 -5.70 -15.05
N PRO A 56 13.39 -6.86 -15.35
CA PRO A 56 12.16 -6.92 -16.12
C PRO A 56 11.08 -6.15 -15.36
N THR A 57 10.87 -4.89 -15.73
CA THR A 57 9.72 -4.14 -15.25
C THR A 57 8.49 -4.84 -15.81
N VAL A 58 7.73 -5.47 -14.95
CA VAL A 58 6.40 -5.97 -15.29
C VAL A 58 5.57 -4.75 -15.62
N ASN A 59 5.61 -4.32 -16.89
CA ASN A 59 4.63 -3.37 -17.36
C ASN A 59 3.31 -4.13 -17.42
N THR A 60 2.56 -4.04 -16.37
CA THR A 60 1.14 -4.14 -16.47
C THR A 60 0.70 -2.92 -17.28
N ASP A 61 0.55 -3.06 -18.61
CA ASP A 61 -0.25 -2.14 -19.44
C ASP A 61 -1.74 -2.32 -19.08
N LYS A 62 -2.04 -2.37 -17.80
CA LYS A 62 -3.37 -2.01 -17.32
C LYS A 62 -3.33 -0.50 -17.21
N PRO A 63 -4.27 0.23 -17.81
CA PRO A 63 -4.53 1.58 -17.36
C PRO A 63 -4.79 1.42 -15.86
N ASN A 64 -3.81 1.76 -15.03
CA ASN A 64 -4.02 1.80 -13.61
C ASN A 64 -5.03 2.93 -13.43
N PRO A 65 -6.32 2.65 -13.19
CA PRO A 65 -7.25 3.72 -12.93
C PRO A 65 -6.62 4.49 -11.78
N LYS A 66 -6.43 5.80 -11.95
CA LYS A 66 -5.88 6.68 -10.93
C LYS A 66 -6.85 6.69 -9.76
N VAL A 67 -6.74 5.69 -8.90
CA VAL A 67 -7.62 5.51 -7.74
C VAL A 67 -6.96 6.13 -6.53
N THR A 68 -7.70 6.96 -5.83
CA THR A 68 -7.22 7.59 -4.61
C THR A 68 -7.30 6.64 -3.41
N TYR A 69 -6.50 6.89 -2.40
CA TYR A 69 -6.55 6.15 -1.14
C TYR A 69 -7.96 6.21 -0.51
N LYS A 70 -8.66 7.36 -0.63
CA LYS A 70 -10.02 7.55 -0.10
C LYS A 70 -11.04 6.66 -0.82
N GLU A 71 -10.97 6.54 -2.14
CA GLU A 71 -11.87 5.68 -2.92
C GLU A 71 -11.68 4.21 -2.52
N LEU A 72 -10.43 3.75 -2.43
CA LEU A 72 -10.13 2.38 -1.95
C LEU A 72 -10.59 2.14 -0.52
N TYR A 73 -10.43 3.12 0.36
CA TYR A 73 -10.95 3.04 1.71
C TYR A 73 -12.47 2.87 1.71
N GLN A 74 -13.20 3.63 0.89
CA GLN A 74 -14.66 3.53 0.82
C GLN A 74 -15.13 2.15 0.34
N GLU A 75 -14.46 1.60 -0.68
CA GLU A 75 -14.73 0.26 -1.19
C GLU A 75 -14.45 -0.83 -0.13
N TRP A 76 -13.27 -0.77 0.46
CA TRP A 76 -12.87 -1.67 1.52
C TRP A 76 -13.82 -1.58 2.73
N PHE A 77 -14.21 -0.36 3.13
CA PHE A 77 -15.03 -0.15 4.32
C PHE A 77 -16.45 -0.71 4.15
N LYS A 78 -17.02 -0.66 2.94
CA LYS A 78 -18.33 -1.30 2.65
C LYS A 78 -18.30 -2.81 2.94
N ALA A 79 -17.24 -3.49 2.53
CA ALA A 79 -17.08 -4.92 2.82
C ALA A 79 -16.75 -5.18 4.30
N TYR A 80 -15.94 -4.30 4.91
CA TYR A 80 -15.49 -4.45 6.29
C TYR A 80 -16.62 -4.35 7.31
N VAL A 81 -17.60 -3.44 7.12
CA VAL A 81 -18.73 -3.24 8.06
C VAL A 81 -19.50 -4.52 8.28
N GLY A 82 -19.68 -5.36 7.26
CA GLY A 82 -20.37 -6.64 7.38
C GLY A 82 -19.61 -7.74 8.15
N THR A 83 -18.33 -7.48 8.50
CA THR A 83 -17.48 -8.48 9.17
C THR A 83 -17.21 -8.20 10.64
N VAL A 84 -17.67 -7.05 11.15
CA VAL A 84 -17.39 -6.60 12.53
C VAL A 84 -18.61 -5.99 13.18
N GLU A 85 -18.60 -5.95 14.51
CA GLU A 85 -19.61 -5.27 15.31
C GLU A 85 -19.68 -3.76 15.03
N GLU A 86 -20.85 -3.17 15.23
CA GLU A 86 -21.11 -1.75 14.94
C GLU A 86 -20.18 -0.81 15.72
N THR A 87 -19.90 -1.09 16.98
CA THR A 87 -18.97 -0.33 17.82
C THR A 87 -17.56 -0.32 17.24
N THR A 88 -17.09 -1.47 16.74
CA THR A 88 -15.77 -1.61 16.11
C THR A 88 -15.70 -0.87 14.79
N SER A 89 -16.75 -0.96 13.97
CA SER A 89 -16.83 -0.25 12.69
C SER A 89 -16.82 1.27 12.88
N SER A 90 -17.55 1.77 13.87
CA SER A 90 -17.59 3.20 14.22
C SER A 90 -16.25 3.72 14.72
N GLN A 91 -15.56 2.99 15.59
CA GLN A 91 -14.20 3.32 16.03
C GLN A 91 -13.20 3.33 14.84
N THR A 92 -13.26 2.31 14.00
CA THR A 92 -12.43 2.21 12.80
C THR A 92 -12.66 3.40 11.87
N LYS A 93 -13.92 3.75 11.59
CA LYS A 93 -14.30 4.92 10.79
C LYS A 93 -13.71 6.22 11.34
N ASN A 94 -13.77 6.41 12.66
CA ASN A 94 -13.21 7.59 13.32
C ASN A 94 -11.68 7.65 13.17
N ILE A 95 -10.97 6.53 13.34
CA ILE A 95 -9.51 6.48 13.17
C ILE A 95 -9.12 6.88 11.74
N TYR A 96 -9.80 6.34 10.72
CA TYR A 96 -9.55 6.73 9.34
C TYR A 96 -9.84 8.21 9.10
N ARG A 97 -11.00 8.70 9.53
CA ARG A 97 -11.43 10.08 9.34
C ARG A 97 -10.49 11.10 9.97
N ILE A 98 -10.02 10.83 11.20
CA ILE A 98 -9.25 11.82 11.98
C ILE A 98 -7.75 11.71 11.68
N HIS A 99 -7.22 10.50 11.46
CA HIS A 99 -5.78 10.29 11.44
C HIS A 99 -5.21 9.96 10.07
N ILE A 100 -5.93 9.21 9.22
CA ILE A 100 -5.37 8.63 8.00
C ILE A 100 -5.81 9.40 6.75
N LEU A 101 -7.10 9.61 6.57
CA LEU A 101 -7.66 10.26 5.38
C LEU A 101 -7.19 11.71 5.17
N PRO A 102 -6.96 12.54 6.20
CA PRO A 102 -6.45 13.89 5.98
C PRO A 102 -5.07 13.92 5.31
N ILE A 103 -4.28 12.83 5.44
CA ILE A 103 -2.90 12.78 4.92
C ILE A 103 -2.83 12.00 3.60
N PHE A 104 -3.51 10.86 3.52
CA PHE A 104 -3.44 9.97 2.35
C PHE A 104 -4.65 10.06 1.44
N GLY A 105 -5.80 10.53 1.92
CA GLY A 105 -7.07 10.42 1.21
C GLY A 105 -7.08 11.00 -0.20
N GLY A 106 -6.45 12.13 -0.43
CA GLY A 106 -6.35 12.77 -1.74
C GLY A 106 -5.21 12.27 -2.63
N LYS A 107 -4.31 11.41 -2.09
CA LYS A 107 -3.18 10.88 -2.87
C LYS A 107 -3.62 9.65 -3.69
N PHE A 108 -3.09 9.52 -4.90
CA PHE A 108 -3.24 8.30 -5.67
C PHE A 108 -2.46 7.15 -5.02
N ILE A 109 -3.04 5.94 -5.02
CA ILE A 109 -2.50 4.79 -4.27
C ILE A 109 -1.11 4.37 -4.78
N ASP A 110 -0.85 4.52 -6.07
CA ASP A 110 0.41 4.20 -6.76
C ASP A 110 1.53 5.24 -6.48
N GLN A 111 1.15 6.44 -6.04
CA GLN A 111 2.09 7.54 -5.76
C GLN A 111 2.53 7.61 -4.30
N ILE A 112 1.91 6.83 -3.41
CA ILE A 112 2.30 6.82 -1.99
C ILE A 112 3.57 6.01 -1.82
N SER A 113 4.66 6.71 -1.47
CA SER A 113 5.98 6.10 -1.27
C SER A 113 6.15 5.51 0.14
N PRO A 114 7.10 4.57 0.34
CA PRO A 114 7.49 4.12 1.68
C PRO A 114 7.99 5.27 2.58
N LEU A 115 8.59 6.31 2.00
CA LEU A 115 9.04 7.49 2.73
C LEU A 115 7.85 8.31 3.25
N ASP A 116 6.78 8.48 2.47
CA ASP A 116 5.55 9.12 2.94
C ASP A 116 4.95 8.37 4.13
N CYS A 117 4.95 7.03 4.04
CA CYS A 117 4.47 6.17 5.11
C CYS A 117 5.34 6.29 6.38
N GLN A 118 6.67 6.37 6.23
CA GLN A 118 7.58 6.55 7.35
C GLN A 118 7.37 7.91 8.03
N ASN A 119 7.29 8.99 7.26
CA ASN A 119 7.05 10.34 7.77
C ASN A 119 5.71 10.42 8.52
N PHE A 120 4.66 9.82 7.96
CA PHE A 120 3.35 9.72 8.60
C PHE A 120 3.43 9.02 9.97
N ILE A 121 4.05 7.85 10.05
CA ILE A 121 4.19 7.10 11.30
C ILE A 121 5.05 7.86 12.30
N THR A 122 6.14 8.49 11.87
CA THR A 122 7.01 9.30 12.73
C THR A 122 6.25 10.50 13.32
N GLN A 123 5.50 11.22 12.51
CA GLN A 123 4.67 12.34 12.96
C GLN A 123 3.59 11.90 13.95
N LYS A 124 2.86 10.82 13.63
CA LYS A 124 1.77 10.32 14.48
C LYS A 124 2.28 9.69 15.78
N SER A 125 3.49 9.17 15.81
CA SER A 125 4.10 8.58 17.02
C SER A 125 4.29 9.60 18.15
N GLN A 126 4.37 10.89 17.82
CA GLN A 126 4.50 11.97 18.81
C GLN A 126 3.16 12.29 19.51
N THR A 127 2.03 12.08 18.83
CA THR A 127 0.70 12.52 19.28
C THR A 127 -0.23 11.36 19.65
N PHE A 128 0.04 10.15 19.16
CA PHE A 128 -0.86 9.02 19.34
C PHE A 128 -0.18 7.82 20.01
N LYS A 129 -0.67 7.44 21.19
CA LYS A 129 -0.08 6.36 21.99
C LYS A 129 -0.12 4.98 21.28
N ASN A 130 -1.21 4.68 20.55
CA ASN A 130 -1.37 3.38 19.89
C ASN A 130 -1.03 3.42 18.40
N ILE A 131 0.19 3.86 18.08
CA ILE A 131 0.67 4.00 16.70
C ILE A 131 0.64 2.67 15.91
N LYS A 132 0.75 1.52 16.60
CA LYS A 132 0.63 0.19 15.98
C LYS A 132 -0.71 -0.01 15.31
N GLN A 133 -1.79 0.48 15.94
CA GLN A 133 -3.14 0.41 15.39
C GLN A 133 -3.26 1.27 14.12
N ILE A 134 -2.74 2.50 14.13
CA ILE A 134 -2.73 3.37 12.94
C ILE A 134 -1.96 2.69 11.79
N LYS A 135 -0.77 2.16 12.06
CA LYS A 135 0.01 1.43 11.06
C LYS A 135 -0.78 0.25 10.47
N SER A 136 -1.41 -0.55 11.33
CA SER A 136 -2.21 -1.71 10.92
C SER A 136 -3.38 -1.31 10.03
N TYR A 137 -4.16 -0.31 10.42
CA TYR A 137 -5.28 0.17 9.60
C TYR A 137 -4.83 0.76 8.27
N THR A 138 -3.78 1.59 8.27
CA THR A 138 -3.24 2.13 7.02
C THR A 138 -2.76 1.02 6.08
N SER A 139 -2.10 -0.02 6.63
CA SER A 139 -1.63 -1.18 5.87
C SER A 139 -2.76 -1.96 5.22
N LYS A 140 -3.93 -2.09 5.87
CA LYS A 140 -5.09 -2.85 5.35
C LYS A 140 -5.57 -2.33 3.98
N ILE A 141 -5.56 -1.01 3.76
CA ILE A 141 -5.98 -0.43 2.48
C ILE A 141 -4.94 -0.73 1.39
N PHE A 142 -3.65 -0.70 1.71
CA PHE A 142 -2.62 -1.11 0.76
C PHE A 142 -2.69 -2.61 0.44
N ASP A 143 -2.97 -3.46 1.43
CA ASP A 143 -3.16 -4.90 1.20
C ASP A 143 -4.41 -5.15 0.33
N PHE A 144 -5.50 -4.40 0.56
CA PHE A 144 -6.67 -4.42 -0.31
C PHE A 144 -6.34 -3.96 -1.73
N ALA A 145 -5.54 -2.89 -1.88
CA ALA A 145 -5.08 -2.41 -3.17
C ALA A 145 -4.24 -3.44 -3.94
N ILE A 146 -3.41 -4.23 -3.23
CA ILE A 146 -2.68 -5.37 -3.82
C ILE A 146 -3.64 -6.45 -4.31
N ASN A 147 -4.62 -6.84 -3.49
CA ASN A 147 -5.61 -7.85 -3.85
C ASN A 147 -6.44 -7.46 -5.08
N MET A 148 -6.68 -6.15 -5.25
CA MET A 148 -7.36 -5.59 -6.43
C MET A 148 -6.41 -5.28 -7.60
N ASN A 149 -5.12 -5.63 -7.50
CA ASN A 149 -4.08 -5.39 -8.51
C ASN A 149 -3.86 -3.91 -8.88
N TYR A 150 -4.08 -2.97 -7.94
CA TYR A 150 -3.74 -1.56 -8.13
C TYR A 150 -2.27 -1.27 -7.90
N ILE A 151 -1.64 -1.95 -6.93
CA ILE A 151 -0.22 -1.86 -6.61
C ILE A 151 0.39 -3.24 -6.39
N ASP A 152 1.70 -3.38 -6.58
CA ASP A 152 2.41 -4.66 -6.43
C ASP A 152 2.93 -4.88 -5.00
N ARG A 153 3.14 -3.82 -4.25
CA ARG A 153 3.77 -3.85 -2.92
C ARG A 153 3.08 -2.91 -1.95
N ASN A 154 3.01 -3.32 -0.69
CA ASN A 154 2.50 -2.48 0.38
C ASN A 154 3.64 -1.61 0.96
N PRO A 155 3.60 -0.27 0.76
CA PRO A 155 4.67 0.61 1.23
C PRO A 155 4.75 0.69 2.76
N MET A 156 3.65 0.37 3.48
CA MET A 156 3.61 0.40 4.94
C MET A 156 4.38 -0.74 5.60
N LYS A 157 4.64 -1.86 4.89
CA LYS A 157 5.38 -3.01 5.45
C LYS A 157 6.82 -2.65 5.81
N ASN A 158 7.47 -1.79 5.04
CA ASN A 158 8.85 -1.39 5.22
C ASN A 158 9.05 -0.26 6.26
N VAL A 159 7.97 0.22 6.88
CA VAL A 159 8.03 1.31 7.86
C VAL A 159 8.57 0.82 9.20
N ILE A 160 9.60 1.51 9.70
CA ILE A 160 10.23 1.26 10.99
C ILE A 160 9.37 1.89 12.10
N MET A 161 9.05 1.09 13.11
CA MET A 161 8.31 1.55 14.29
C MET A 161 9.26 2.09 15.36
N LEU A 162 8.97 3.30 15.83
CA LEU A 162 9.68 3.83 16.99
C LEU A 162 9.27 3.07 18.27
N LYS A 163 10.24 2.77 19.11
CA LYS A 163 9.97 2.20 20.45
C LYS A 163 9.41 3.32 21.34
N ILE A 164 8.11 3.31 21.57
CA ILE A 164 7.49 4.20 22.57
C ILE A 164 7.74 3.57 23.94
N LYS A 165 8.41 4.31 24.84
CA LYS A 165 8.50 3.90 26.25
C LYS A 165 7.08 3.82 26.82
N LYS A 166 6.63 2.64 27.18
CA LYS A 166 5.40 2.49 27.96
C LYS A 166 5.65 3.05 29.34
N THR A 167 5.13 4.22 29.63
CA THR A 167 4.93 4.65 31.02
C THR A 167 3.88 3.70 31.60
N ARG A 168 4.30 2.83 32.52
CA ARG A 168 3.35 2.13 33.38
C ARG A 168 2.65 3.21 34.20
N SER A 169 1.39 3.47 33.92
CA SER A 169 0.51 4.09 34.88
C SER A 169 -0.03 2.97 35.75
N ASP A 170 0.20 3.04 37.03
CA ASP A 170 -0.45 2.15 37.98
C ASP A 170 -1.94 2.45 37.92
N ASN A 171 -2.71 1.57 37.26
CA ASN A 171 -4.15 1.69 37.09
C ASN A 171 -4.90 1.03 38.25
N PHE A 172 -4.39 1.16 39.45
CA PHE A 172 -5.05 0.73 40.68
C PHE A 172 -5.03 1.88 41.69
N TRP A 173 -6.09 1.98 42.42
CA TRP A 173 -6.17 2.94 43.52
C TRP A 173 -5.43 2.41 44.73
N SER A 174 -4.71 3.28 45.44
CA SER A 174 -4.22 2.95 46.78
C SER A 174 -5.42 2.77 47.73
N LEU A 175 -5.20 2.12 48.84
CA LEU A 175 -6.25 1.91 49.83
C LEU A 175 -6.82 3.25 50.32
N GLU A 176 -5.95 4.25 50.47
CA GLU A 176 -6.30 5.60 50.88
C GLU A 176 -7.17 6.33 49.85
N GLU A 177 -6.78 6.22 48.57
CA GLU A 177 -7.60 6.81 47.46
C GLU A 177 -8.97 6.14 47.34
N LEU A 178 -9.04 4.82 47.57
CA LEU A 178 -10.30 4.08 47.57
C LEU A 178 -11.21 4.54 48.76
N HIS A 179 -10.64 4.65 49.95
CA HIS A 179 -11.38 5.15 51.12
C HIS A 179 -11.88 6.57 50.89
N HIS A 180 -11.03 7.44 50.40
CA HIS A 180 -11.42 8.82 50.10
C HIS A 180 -12.56 8.91 49.07
N PHE A 181 -12.50 8.08 47.99
CA PHE A 181 -13.59 7.98 47.04
C PHE A 181 -14.90 7.52 47.67
N LEU A 182 -14.85 6.46 48.50
CA LEU A 182 -16.03 5.93 49.17
C LEU A 182 -16.68 6.92 50.17
N ASP A 183 -15.87 7.78 50.80
CA ASP A 183 -16.37 8.81 51.70
C ASP A 183 -17.05 9.96 50.97
N ILE A 184 -16.65 10.26 49.72
CA ILE A 184 -17.30 11.29 48.89
C ILE A 184 -18.64 10.80 48.30
N VAL A 185 -18.78 9.49 48.09
CA VAL A 185 -19.98 8.90 47.45
C VAL A 185 -21.06 8.53 48.46
N LYS A 186 -20.78 8.58 49.77
CA LYS A 186 -21.81 8.48 50.84
C LYS A 186 -22.61 9.76 50.97
#